data_2404e16b124ee81ee5c02836737558da
#
_entry.id   2404e16b124ee81ee5c02836737558da
#
_cell.length_a   1.000
_cell.length_b   1.000
_cell.length_c   1.000
_cell.angle_alpha   90.00
_cell.angle_beta   90.00
_cell.angle_gamma   90.00
#
_symmetry.space_group_name_H-M   'P 1'
#
loop_
_entity.id
_entity.type
_entity.pdbx_description
1 polymer ?
#
loop_
_entity_poly.entity_id
_entity_poly.type
_entity_poly.pdbx_seq_one_letter_code
_entity_poly.pdbx_strand_id
1 'polypeptide(L)'
;MIYNKNPLPSEGEILVATVKQVFDYGSYVTLDEYGNLQAFLPWSEISSRWVKNIRDVIKEGRKIIVKVIRVDKRKGAIDVSLKKVTEDEKRKKNAQWKKLQKVDKILEIVSQKIGKTEKEAWEQVAWKLEDKYRDVYDALVKAIKEGDHILKDAGVPDIWIKPLMDEIGKHIEEKRVKVSETITLRSSSPDGIERIKKVLGAAAEIAESYDVDIKIYTIGAPRYRIDVIGTDPKFLSKVLTEILSNIREVSKEENVEFGVAKK
;
A
#
# COMPACT_ATOMS: atom_id res chain seq x y z
N MET A 1 -11.27 12.68 -10.10
CA MET A 1 -10.20 12.94 -11.12
C MET A 1 -8.93 13.38 -10.42
N ILE A 2 -7.77 12.82 -10.78
CA ILE A 2 -6.49 13.15 -10.13
C ILE A 2 -5.95 14.46 -10.69
N TYR A 3 -5.57 15.37 -9.80
CA TYR A 3 -5.01 16.67 -10.14
C TYR A 3 -3.58 16.75 -9.61
N ASN A 4 -2.65 17.22 -10.45
CA ASN A 4 -1.29 17.49 -10.05
C ASN A 4 -1.13 18.98 -9.68
N LYS A 5 -0.22 19.26 -8.75
CA LYS A 5 0.11 20.63 -8.34
C LYS A 5 0.73 21.45 -9.50
N ASN A 6 1.54 20.78 -10.31
CA ASN A 6 2.13 21.37 -11.50
C ASN A 6 1.21 21.18 -12.71
N PRO A 7 1.02 22.21 -13.56
CA PRO A 7 0.15 22.10 -14.73
C PRO A 7 0.73 21.21 -15.84
N LEU A 8 2.05 21.05 -15.89
CA LEU A 8 2.77 20.24 -16.87
C LEU A 8 3.75 19.29 -16.18
N PRO A 9 3.94 18.09 -16.73
CA PRO A 9 4.93 17.14 -16.22
C PRO A 9 6.36 17.61 -16.52
N SER A 10 7.32 17.00 -15.81
CA SER A 10 8.74 17.22 -16.03
C SER A 10 9.32 16.15 -16.95
N GLU A 11 10.36 16.50 -17.70
CA GLU A 11 11.12 15.50 -18.47
C GLU A 11 11.75 14.45 -17.54
N GLY A 12 11.67 13.17 -17.94
CA GLY A 12 12.10 12.05 -17.12
C GLY A 12 11.05 11.52 -16.15
N GLU A 13 9.94 12.21 -15.97
CA GLU A 13 8.86 11.79 -15.07
C GLU A 13 8.14 10.54 -15.59
N ILE A 14 7.83 9.60 -14.69
CA ILE A 14 7.13 8.36 -15.01
C ILE A 14 5.67 8.50 -14.59
N LEU A 15 4.77 8.30 -15.56
CA LEU A 15 3.35 8.57 -15.41
C LEU A 15 2.49 7.42 -15.91
N VAL A 16 1.27 7.34 -15.38
CA VAL A 16 0.22 6.49 -15.93
C VAL A 16 -0.52 7.24 -17.00
N ALA A 17 -0.66 6.60 -18.16
CA ALA A 17 -1.36 7.15 -19.30
C ALA A 17 -2.39 6.16 -19.84
N THR A 18 -3.51 6.69 -20.34
CA THR A 18 -4.54 5.92 -21.03
C THR A 18 -4.42 6.15 -22.54
N VAL A 19 -4.30 5.07 -23.30
CA VAL A 19 -4.26 5.11 -24.78
C VAL A 19 -5.62 5.57 -25.30
N LYS A 20 -5.65 6.66 -26.06
CA LYS A 20 -6.90 7.20 -26.63
C LYS A 20 -7.09 6.81 -28.08
N GLN A 21 -6.06 6.96 -28.88
CA GLN A 21 -6.14 6.70 -30.32
C GLN A 21 -4.81 6.20 -30.84
N VAL A 22 -4.85 5.19 -31.72
CA VAL A 22 -3.67 4.51 -32.28
C VAL A 22 -3.61 4.75 -33.77
N PHE A 23 -2.47 5.28 -34.25
CA PHE A 23 -2.13 5.52 -35.65
C PHE A 23 -0.89 4.73 -36.06
N ASP A 24 -0.59 4.64 -37.32
CA ASP A 24 0.58 3.91 -37.82
C ASP A 24 1.92 4.58 -37.46
N TYR A 25 1.91 5.87 -37.14
CA TYR A 25 3.10 6.64 -36.75
C TYR A 25 3.24 6.85 -35.23
N GLY A 26 2.26 6.44 -34.44
CA GLY A 26 2.27 6.58 -32.98
C GLY A 26 0.88 6.54 -32.36
N SER A 27 0.77 7.00 -31.13
CA SER A 27 -0.49 7.03 -30.40
C SER A 27 -0.68 8.31 -29.61
N TYR A 28 -1.89 8.83 -29.56
CA TYR A 28 -2.28 9.81 -28.56
C TYR A 28 -2.70 9.12 -27.27
N VAL A 29 -2.17 9.61 -26.19
CA VAL A 29 -2.45 9.13 -24.83
C VAL A 29 -2.88 10.29 -23.95
N THR A 30 -3.63 10.03 -22.89
CA THR A 30 -3.93 11.01 -21.85
C THR A 30 -3.16 10.66 -20.59
N LEU A 31 -2.54 11.66 -19.96
CA LEU A 31 -1.82 11.53 -18.70
C LEU A 31 -2.82 11.58 -17.55
N ASP A 32 -3.11 10.43 -16.96
CA ASP A 32 -4.16 10.27 -15.96
C ASP A 32 -3.88 11.04 -14.65
N GLU A 33 -2.62 11.36 -14.39
CA GLU A 33 -2.17 12.10 -13.19
C GLU A 33 -2.16 13.63 -13.40
N TYR A 34 -2.42 14.10 -14.62
CA TYR A 34 -2.43 15.51 -15.00
C TYR A 34 -3.78 15.93 -15.60
N GLY A 35 -4.88 15.52 -14.98
CA GLY A 35 -6.22 15.90 -15.44
C GLY A 35 -6.54 15.45 -16.86
N ASN A 36 -5.99 14.32 -17.29
CA ASN A 36 -6.10 13.77 -18.66
C ASN A 36 -5.45 14.65 -19.72
N LEU A 37 -4.37 15.31 -19.40
CA LEU A 37 -3.57 16.10 -20.35
C LEU A 37 -3.12 15.21 -21.52
N GLN A 38 -3.26 15.71 -22.75
CA GLN A 38 -2.92 14.96 -23.95
C GLN A 38 -1.40 14.90 -24.16
N ALA A 39 -0.88 13.72 -24.50
CA ALA A 39 0.51 13.49 -24.86
C ALA A 39 0.61 12.58 -26.08
N PHE A 40 1.74 12.62 -26.78
CA PHE A 40 2.01 11.81 -27.95
C PHE A 40 3.07 10.75 -27.65
N LEU A 41 2.80 9.50 -28.02
CA LEU A 41 3.71 8.37 -27.95
C LEU A 41 4.15 8.01 -29.38
N PRO A 42 5.36 8.43 -29.81
CA PRO A 42 5.87 8.10 -31.13
C PRO A 42 6.07 6.60 -31.34
N TRP A 43 5.91 6.11 -32.58
CA TRP A 43 6.18 4.71 -32.92
C TRP A 43 7.54 4.23 -32.41
N SER A 44 8.60 5.02 -32.66
CA SER A 44 9.96 4.70 -32.25
C SER A 44 10.16 4.55 -30.74
N GLU A 45 9.22 5.03 -29.92
CA GLU A 45 9.26 5.02 -28.47
C GLU A 45 8.35 3.97 -27.82
N ILE A 46 7.67 3.13 -28.64
CA ILE A 46 6.74 2.09 -28.14
C ILE A 46 7.50 0.84 -27.70
N SER A 47 8.45 0.36 -28.51
CA SER A 47 9.19 -0.88 -28.23
C SER A 47 10.65 -0.77 -28.65
N SER A 48 11.52 -1.42 -27.90
CA SER A 48 12.95 -1.63 -28.26
C SER A 48 13.12 -2.80 -29.24
N ARG A 49 12.12 -3.66 -29.36
CA ARG A 49 12.11 -4.80 -30.32
C ARG A 49 11.35 -4.40 -31.56
N TRP A 50 11.70 -5.05 -32.69
CA TRP A 50 10.94 -4.87 -33.92
C TRP A 50 9.47 -5.33 -33.74
N VAL A 51 8.53 -4.48 -34.09
CA VAL A 51 7.10 -4.71 -33.99
C VAL A 51 6.49 -4.51 -35.38
N LYS A 52 5.78 -5.52 -35.89
CA LYS A 52 5.14 -5.46 -37.21
C LYS A 52 3.92 -4.53 -37.19
N ASN A 53 3.15 -4.55 -36.11
CA ASN A 53 1.93 -3.75 -35.98
C ASN A 53 1.87 -3.13 -34.56
N ILE A 54 1.69 -1.82 -34.50
CA ILE A 54 1.57 -1.06 -33.25
C ILE A 54 0.41 -1.58 -32.37
N ARG A 55 -0.69 -2.01 -33.00
CA ARG A 55 -1.88 -2.52 -32.29
C ARG A 55 -1.66 -3.85 -31.56
N ASP A 56 -0.55 -4.55 -31.86
CA ASP A 56 -0.15 -5.75 -31.11
C ASP A 56 0.45 -5.41 -29.73
N VAL A 57 1.02 -4.21 -29.61
CA VAL A 57 1.69 -3.75 -28.37
C VAL A 57 0.77 -2.86 -27.54
N ILE A 58 0.06 -1.94 -28.18
CA ILE A 58 -0.82 -0.98 -27.51
C ILE A 58 -2.24 -1.07 -28.07
N LYS A 59 -3.23 -0.95 -27.18
CA LYS A 59 -4.66 -0.96 -27.55
C LYS A 59 -5.35 0.25 -26.95
N GLU A 60 -6.31 0.81 -27.68
CA GLU A 60 -7.14 1.92 -27.20
C GLU A 60 -7.85 1.54 -25.89
N GLY A 61 -7.98 2.49 -25.00
CA GLY A 61 -8.53 2.31 -23.65
C GLY A 61 -7.60 1.65 -22.65
N ARG A 62 -6.45 1.10 -23.07
CA ARG A 62 -5.51 0.46 -22.16
C ARG A 62 -4.69 1.50 -21.38
N LYS A 63 -4.50 1.24 -20.07
CA LYS A 63 -3.54 2.00 -19.24
C LYS A 63 -2.14 1.45 -19.44
N ILE A 64 -1.21 2.36 -19.65
CA ILE A 64 0.23 2.09 -19.84
C ILE A 64 1.04 3.01 -18.93
N ILE A 65 2.25 2.59 -18.60
CA ILE A 65 3.20 3.43 -17.86
C ILE A 65 4.23 3.96 -18.84
N VAL A 66 4.36 5.27 -18.88
CA VAL A 66 5.21 5.99 -19.83
C VAL A 66 6.18 6.92 -19.11
N LYS A 67 7.30 7.20 -19.75
CA LYS A 67 8.28 8.21 -19.32
C LYS A 67 8.19 9.42 -20.20
N VAL A 68 8.10 10.60 -19.61
CA VAL A 68 8.11 11.86 -20.36
C VAL A 68 9.50 12.08 -20.95
N ILE A 69 9.59 12.28 -22.26
CA ILE A 69 10.87 12.48 -22.96
C ILE A 69 11.07 13.90 -23.46
N ARG A 70 9.98 14.64 -23.60
CA ARG A 70 10.02 16.03 -24.07
C ARG A 70 8.77 16.78 -23.61
N VAL A 71 8.94 18.03 -23.22
CA VAL A 71 7.85 18.95 -22.88
C VAL A 71 8.09 20.29 -23.57
N ASP A 72 7.25 20.62 -24.53
CA ASP A 72 7.25 21.94 -25.16
C ASP A 72 6.27 22.87 -24.43
N LYS A 73 6.78 23.68 -23.52
CA LYS A 73 5.96 24.60 -22.71
C LYS A 73 5.22 25.65 -23.50
N ARG A 74 5.72 25.99 -24.72
CA ARG A 74 5.09 27.01 -25.56
C ARG A 74 3.88 26.44 -26.30
N LYS A 75 4.01 25.23 -26.82
CA LYS A 75 2.97 24.54 -27.58
C LYS A 75 2.09 23.64 -26.74
N GLY A 76 2.46 23.40 -25.48
CA GLY A 76 1.80 22.41 -24.62
C GLY A 76 1.95 20.96 -25.11
N ALA A 77 2.90 20.71 -26.03
CA ALA A 77 3.11 19.37 -26.59
C ALA A 77 4.02 18.53 -25.67
N ILE A 78 3.60 17.31 -25.41
CA ILE A 78 4.30 16.37 -24.55
C ILE A 78 4.53 15.07 -25.32
N ASP A 79 5.79 14.65 -25.40
CA ASP A 79 6.16 13.37 -25.98
C ASP A 79 6.54 12.40 -24.87
N VAL A 80 6.08 11.16 -24.99
CA VAL A 80 6.29 10.11 -24.00
C VAL A 80 6.88 8.84 -24.62
N SER A 81 7.51 8.02 -23.80
CA SER A 81 8.14 6.75 -24.19
C SER A 81 7.65 5.60 -23.32
N LEU A 82 7.29 4.50 -23.95
CA LEU A 82 7.00 3.23 -23.28
C LEU A 82 8.28 2.40 -23.09
N LYS A 83 9.17 2.40 -24.08
CA LYS A 83 10.40 1.58 -24.07
C LYS A 83 11.46 2.04 -23.05
N LYS A 84 11.43 3.32 -22.64
CA LYS A 84 12.37 3.90 -21.67
C LYS A 84 11.98 3.67 -20.21
N VAL A 85 10.93 2.89 -19.96
CA VAL A 85 10.48 2.51 -18.60
C VAL A 85 10.92 1.09 -18.29
N THR A 86 11.72 0.92 -17.24
CA THR A 86 12.17 -0.40 -16.77
C THR A 86 11.03 -1.15 -16.05
N GLU A 87 11.15 -2.47 -15.94
CA GLU A 87 10.15 -3.28 -15.23
C GLU A 87 10.04 -2.92 -13.73
N ASP A 88 11.15 -2.54 -13.10
CA ASP A 88 11.13 -2.09 -11.70
C ASP A 88 10.44 -0.73 -11.55
N GLU A 89 10.66 0.21 -12.47
CA GLU A 89 9.95 1.48 -12.52
C GLU A 89 8.43 1.26 -12.72
N LYS A 90 8.06 0.33 -13.60
CA LYS A 90 6.64 -0.04 -13.81
C LYS A 90 6.00 -0.60 -12.54
N ARG A 91 6.70 -1.51 -11.83
CA ARG A 91 6.19 -2.07 -10.56
C ARG A 91 5.98 -0.99 -9.51
N LYS A 92 6.98 -0.12 -9.32
CA LYS A 92 6.90 0.99 -8.36
C LYS A 92 5.76 1.94 -8.72
N LYS A 93 5.67 2.35 -9.98
CA LYS A 93 4.62 3.26 -10.45
C LYS A 93 3.22 2.65 -10.32
N ASN A 94 3.05 1.36 -10.64
CA ASN A 94 1.77 0.67 -10.44
C ASN A 94 1.35 0.66 -8.95
N ALA A 95 2.29 0.45 -8.04
CA ALA A 95 2.00 0.47 -6.61
C ALA A 95 1.59 1.88 -6.14
N GLN A 96 2.30 2.92 -6.58
CA GLN A 96 1.96 4.32 -6.31
C GLN A 96 0.59 4.69 -6.90
N TRP A 97 0.33 4.28 -8.14
CA TRP A 97 -0.95 4.52 -8.81
C TRP A 97 -2.14 3.94 -8.04
N LYS A 98 -2.02 2.70 -7.54
CA LYS A 98 -3.06 2.09 -6.71
C LYS A 98 -3.33 2.86 -5.42
N LYS A 99 -2.29 3.38 -4.76
CA LYS A 99 -2.43 4.26 -3.59
C LYS A 99 -3.14 5.56 -3.97
N LEU A 100 -2.71 6.20 -5.06
CA LEU A 100 -3.25 7.46 -5.53
C LEU A 100 -4.74 7.36 -5.93
N GLN A 101 -5.14 6.25 -6.55
CA GLN A 101 -6.55 5.98 -6.86
C GLN A 101 -7.42 5.85 -5.60
N LYS A 102 -6.90 5.28 -4.51
CA LYS A 102 -7.62 5.22 -3.23
C LYS A 102 -7.78 6.61 -2.62
N VAL A 103 -6.71 7.43 -2.66
CA VAL A 103 -6.77 8.83 -2.22
C VAL A 103 -7.81 9.60 -3.02
N ASP A 104 -7.77 9.51 -4.35
CA ASP A 104 -8.72 10.18 -5.25
C ASP A 104 -10.18 9.80 -4.90
N LYS A 105 -10.43 8.51 -4.67
CA LYS A 105 -11.76 8.03 -4.31
C LYS A 105 -12.25 8.57 -2.95
N ILE A 106 -11.37 8.64 -1.97
CA ILE A 106 -11.69 9.21 -0.66
C ILE A 106 -12.00 10.71 -0.81
N LEU A 107 -11.16 11.44 -1.53
CA LEU A 107 -11.36 12.88 -1.76
C LEU A 107 -12.65 13.16 -2.53
N GLU A 108 -12.99 12.35 -3.55
CA GLU A 108 -14.24 12.44 -4.29
C GLU A 108 -15.45 12.30 -3.35
N ILE A 109 -15.47 11.26 -2.53
CA ILE A 109 -16.59 11.01 -1.60
C ILE A 109 -16.71 12.14 -0.57
N VAL A 110 -15.59 12.58 0.01
CA VAL A 110 -15.59 13.62 1.03
C VAL A 110 -15.99 14.97 0.43
N SER A 111 -15.49 15.34 -0.75
CA SER A 111 -15.88 16.60 -1.41
C SER A 111 -17.37 16.65 -1.69
N GLN A 112 -17.96 15.54 -2.17
CA GLN A 112 -19.41 15.44 -2.40
C GLN A 112 -20.22 15.61 -1.10
N LYS A 113 -19.75 15.02 0.02
CA LYS A 113 -20.42 15.12 1.32
C LYS A 113 -20.49 16.54 1.88
N ILE A 114 -19.46 17.34 1.63
CA ILE A 114 -19.36 18.71 2.13
C ILE A 114 -19.72 19.77 1.09
N GLY A 115 -20.19 19.34 -0.10
CA GLY A 115 -20.61 20.25 -1.17
C GLY A 115 -19.46 21.04 -1.82
N LYS A 116 -18.26 20.45 -1.85
CA LYS A 116 -17.05 20.99 -2.46
C LYS A 116 -16.68 20.28 -3.75
N THR A 117 -15.82 20.89 -4.55
CA THR A 117 -15.32 20.29 -5.78
C THR A 117 -14.16 19.33 -5.51
N GLU A 118 -13.97 18.34 -6.37
CA GLU A 118 -12.81 17.43 -6.29
C GLU A 118 -11.48 18.22 -6.37
N LYS A 119 -11.43 19.28 -7.17
CA LYS A 119 -10.25 20.13 -7.30
C LYS A 119 -9.90 20.82 -5.98
N GLU A 120 -10.91 21.38 -5.28
CA GLU A 120 -10.71 21.95 -3.94
C GLU A 120 -10.21 20.91 -2.94
N ALA A 121 -10.67 19.64 -3.04
CA ALA A 121 -10.19 18.55 -2.19
C ALA A 121 -8.70 18.28 -2.43
N TRP A 122 -8.25 18.28 -3.69
CA TRP A 122 -6.84 18.14 -4.02
C TRP A 122 -6.01 19.32 -3.50
N GLU A 123 -6.46 20.57 -3.72
CA GLU A 123 -5.76 21.79 -3.31
C GLU A 123 -5.68 21.94 -1.78
N GLN A 124 -6.80 21.69 -1.08
CA GLN A 124 -6.91 21.95 0.36
C GLN A 124 -6.49 20.80 1.24
N VAL A 125 -6.45 19.57 0.71
CA VAL A 125 -6.10 18.36 1.46
C VAL A 125 -4.86 17.70 0.89
N ALA A 126 -4.92 17.16 -0.34
CA ALA A 126 -3.86 16.30 -0.86
C ALA A 126 -2.52 17.02 -1.00
N TRP A 127 -2.50 18.21 -1.63
CA TRP A 127 -1.25 18.95 -1.82
C TRP A 127 -0.63 19.42 -0.51
N LYS A 128 -1.44 19.73 0.50
CA LYS A 128 -0.93 20.09 1.84
C LYS A 128 -0.31 18.90 2.57
N LEU A 129 -0.94 17.73 2.44
CA LEU A 129 -0.37 16.50 2.98
C LEU A 129 0.91 16.09 2.26
N GLU A 130 0.96 16.26 0.93
CA GLU A 130 2.14 15.98 0.11
C GLU A 130 3.32 16.89 0.47
N ASP A 131 3.07 18.19 0.66
CA ASP A 131 4.10 19.15 1.06
C ASP A 131 4.76 18.80 2.41
N LYS A 132 3.99 18.24 3.35
CA LYS A 132 4.50 17.91 4.68
C LYS A 132 5.01 16.48 4.80
N TYR A 133 4.31 15.51 4.21
CA TYR A 133 4.57 14.07 4.40
C TYR A 133 5.06 13.36 3.12
N ARG A 134 5.17 14.05 1.98
CA ARG A 134 5.58 13.55 0.65
C ARG A 134 4.65 12.54 0.00
N ASP A 135 4.04 11.64 0.77
CA ASP A 135 3.06 10.64 0.28
C ASP A 135 1.72 10.87 0.98
N VAL A 136 0.72 11.23 0.19
CA VAL A 136 -0.64 11.54 0.71
C VAL A 136 -1.28 10.30 1.32
N TYR A 137 -1.14 9.13 0.68
CA TYR A 137 -1.73 7.90 1.19
C TYR A 137 -1.12 7.50 2.54
N ASP A 138 0.21 7.57 2.66
CA ASP A 138 0.89 7.25 3.91
C ASP A 138 0.55 8.26 5.02
N ALA A 139 0.33 9.54 4.70
CA ALA A 139 -0.17 10.54 5.63
C ALA A 139 -1.58 10.22 6.12
N LEU A 140 -2.48 9.75 5.24
CA LEU A 140 -3.83 9.32 5.63
C LEU A 140 -3.80 8.06 6.52
N VAL A 141 -2.94 7.09 6.20
CA VAL A 141 -2.71 5.91 7.08
C VAL A 141 -2.22 6.35 8.46
N LYS A 142 -1.29 7.31 8.51
CA LYS A 142 -0.76 7.86 9.75
C LYS A 142 -1.86 8.57 10.57
N ALA A 143 -2.76 9.30 9.92
CA ALA A 143 -3.90 9.95 10.57
C ALA A 143 -4.86 8.94 11.23
N ILE A 144 -5.03 7.74 10.65
CA ILE A 144 -5.84 6.68 11.28
C ILE A 144 -5.19 6.21 12.60
N LYS A 145 -3.86 6.06 12.62
CA LYS A 145 -3.12 5.53 13.77
C LYS A 145 -2.92 6.54 14.89
N GLU A 146 -2.54 7.74 14.52
CA GLU A 146 -2.10 8.77 15.45
C GLU A 146 -3.18 9.83 15.74
N GLY A 147 -4.25 9.89 14.92
CA GLY A 147 -5.35 10.81 15.10
C GLY A 147 -5.36 11.99 14.12
N ASP A 148 -6.37 12.84 14.28
CA ASP A 148 -6.68 13.96 13.37
C ASP A 148 -5.64 15.10 13.39
N HIS A 149 -4.78 15.14 14.41
CA HIS A 149 -3.70 16.14 14.51
C HIS A 149 -2.76 16.10 13.31
N ILE A 150 -2.56 14.93 12.67
CA ILE A 150 -1.75 14.79 11.45
C ILE A 150 -2.31 15.65 10.31
N LEU A 151 -3.64 15.70 10.17
CA LEU A 151 -4.31 16.53 9.17
C LEU A 151 -4.23 18.03 9.53
N LYS A 152 -4.45 18.37 10.80
CA LYS A 152 -4.35 19.75 11.34
C LYS A 152 -2.95 20.32 11.16
N ASP A 153 -1.95 19.53 11.49
CA ASP A 153 -0.54 19.87 11.36
C ASP A 153 -0.10 20.12 9.91
N ALA A 154 -0.74 19.46 8.94
CA ALA A 154 -0.53 19.73 7.52
C ALA A 154 -1.25 21.01 7.04
N GLY A 155 -2.06 21.64 7.92
CA GLY A 155 -2.83 22.83 7.58
C GLY A 155 -4.10 22.52 6.77
N VAL A 156 -4.64 21.30 6.88
CA VAL A 156 -5.93 20.93 6.28
C VAL A 156 -7.03 21.72 7.01
N PRO A 157 -7.96 22.39 6.30
CA PRO A 157 -9.04 23.13 6.94
C PRO A 157 -9.99 22.23 7.74
N ASP A 158 -10.49 22.73 8.87
CA ASP A 158 -11.33 21.95 9.80
C ASP A 158 -12.57 21.31 9.16
N ILE A 159 -13.14 21.96 8.15
CA ILE A 159 -14.31 21.44 7.40
C ILE A 159 -14.04 20.06 6.77
N TRP A 160 -12.78 19.76 6.44
CA TRP A 160 -12.37 18.50 5.82
C TRP A 160 -12.04 17.41 6.84
N ILE A 161 -11.59 17.78 8.05
CA ILE A 161 -10.97 16.85 9.02
C ILE A 161 -11.94 15.75 9.43
N LYS A 162 -13.10 16.09 9.99
CA LYS A 162 -14.06 15.09 10.46
C LYS A 162 -14.58 14.19 9.34
N PRO A 163 -15.05 14.72 8.18
CA PRO A 163 -15.48 13.88 7.07
C PRO A 163 -14.37 12.99 6.50
N LEU A 164 -13.12 13.47 6.49
CA LEU A 164 -11.97 12.66 6.08
C LEU A 164 -11.72 11.51 7.05
N MET A 165 -11.66 11.76 8.35
CA MET A 165 -11.45 10.72 9.37
C MET A 165 -12.52 9.63 9.31
N ASP A 166 -13.78 10.01 9.13
CA ASP A 166 -14.90 9.07 8.99
C ASP A 166 -14.79 8.20 7.72
N GLU A 167 -14.19 8.72 6.65
CA GLU A 167 -14.13 8.01 5.37
C GLU A 167 -12.82 7.22 5.20
N ILE A 168 -11.70 7.73 5.70
CA ILE A 168 -10.39 7.08 5.60
C ILE A 168 -10.45 5.67 6.20
N GLY A 169 -11.04 5.53 7.40
CA GLY A 169 -11.17 4.25 8.10
C GLY A 169 -11.95 3.17 7.34
N LYS A 170 -12.80 3.56 6.39
CA LYS A 170 -13.60 2.63 5.56
C LYS A 170 -12.86 2.16 4.31
N HIS A 171 -11.98 3.00 3.75
CA HIS A 171 -11.34 2.77 2.46
C HIS A 171 -9.87 2.40 2.54
N ILE A 172 -9.22 2.72 3.66
CA ILE A 172 -7.82 2.36 3.93
C ILE A 172 -7.82 1.21 4.93
N GLU A 173 -7.77 -0.02 4.42
CA GLU A 173 -7.48 -1.18 5.24
C GLU A 173 -5.99 -1.16 5.61
N GLU A 174 -5.67 -1.25 6.90
CA GLU A 174 -4.32 -1.54 7.33
C GLU A 174 -3.92 -2.91 6.76
N LYS A 175 -2.85 -2.93 5.99
CA LYS A 175 -2.30 -4.19 5.49
C LYS A 175 -1.72 -4.97 6.65
N ARG A 176 -2.54 -5.80 7.29
CA ARG A 176 -2.08 -6.69 8.34
C ARG A 176 -1.26 -7.81 7.75
N VAL A 177 -0.07 -7.98 8.26
CA VAL A 177 0.85 -9.05 7.91
C VAL A 177 0.84 -10.08 9.03
N LYS A 178 0.99 -11.33 8.67
CA LYS A 178 1.04 -12.45 9.60
C LYS A 178 2.41 -13.08 9.56
N VAL A 179 3.03 -13.22 10.74
CA VAL A 179 4.24 -14.03 10.96
C VAL A 179 3.83 -15.25 11.77
N SER A 180 4.24 -16.43 11.33
CA SER A 180 3.78 -17.70 11.90
C SER A 180 4.93 -18.62 12.23
N GLU A 181 4.82 -19.35 13.36
CA GLU A 181 5.72 -20.44 13.70
C GLU A 181 4.94 -21.64 14.19
N THR A 182 5.50 -22.83 13.99
CA THR A 182 4.92 -24.09 14.46
C THR A 182 5.77 -24.66 15.58
N ILE A 183 5.14 -24.91 16.72
CA ILE A 183 5.77 -25.50 17.89
C ILE A 183 5.18 -26.88 18.19
N THR A 184 5.91 -27.67 18.96
CA THR A 184 5.44 -28.90 19.52
C THR A 184 5.42 -28.80 21.05
N LEU A 185 4.30 -29.19 21.66
CA LEU A 185 4.15 -29.27 23.12
C LEU A 185 3.65 -30.66 23.47
N ARG A 186 4.35 -31.34 24.40
CA ARG A 186 3.99 -32.63 24.92
C ARG A 186 4.08 -32.62 26.42
N SER A 187 3.12 -33.30 27.09
CA SER A 187 3.17 -33.56 28.51
C SER A 187 2.74 -34.99 28.77
N SER A 188 3.50 -35.68 29.62
CA SER A 188 3.19 -37.02 30.08
C SER A 188 2.45 -37.01 31.40
N SER A 189 2.15 -35.86 31.96
CA SER A 189 1.43 -35.70 33.23
C SER A 189 -0.06 -35.94 33.08
N PRO A 190 -0.76 -36.44 34.12
CA PRO A 190 -2.21 -36.61 34.09
C PRO A 190 -2.99 -35.35 33.81
N ASP A 191 -2.46 -34.17 34.23
CA ASP A 191 -2.95 -32.81 34.04
C ASP A 191 -2.29 -32.10 32.84
N GLY A 192 -1.74 -32.86 31.89
CA GLY A 192 -0.94 -32.34 30.77
C GLY A 192 -1.65 -31.29 29.91
N ILE A 193 -2.98 -31.42 29.74
CA ILE A 193 -3.77 -30.45 28.98
C ILE A 193 -3.78 -29.08 29.68
N GLU A 194 -3.96 -29.06 30.99
CA GLU A 194 -3.98 -27.79 31.77
C GLU A 194 -2.61 -27.11 31.77
N ARG A 195 -1.53 -27.89 31.84
CA ARG A 195 -0.15 -27.41 31.76
C ARG A 195 0.13 -26.77 30.38
N ILE A 196 -0.29 -27.45 29.29
CA ILE A 196 -0.14 -26.91 27.93
C ILE A 196 -0.96 -25.63 27.77
N LYS A 197 -2.17 -25.54 28.33
CA LYS A 197 -2.96 -24.30 28.31
C LYS A 197 -2.26 -23.14 29.02
N LYS A 198 -1.62 -23.40 30.18
CA LYS A 198 -0.84 -22.35 30.87
C LYS A 198 0.32 -21.87 30.03
N VAL A 199 1.08 -22.78 29.40
CA VAL A 199 2.18 -22.46 28.50
C VAL A 199 1.70 -21.59 27.32
N LEU A 200 0.56 -21.93 26.72
CA LEU A 200 0.00 -21.15 25.62
C LEU A 200 -0.63 -19.83 26.08
N GLY A 201 -1.13 -19.75 27.32
CA GLY A 201 -1.62 -18.52 27.94
C GLY A 201 -0.54 -17.47 28.10
N ALA A 202 0.64 -17.88 28.55
CA ALA A 202 1.80 -16.99 28.67
C ALA A 202 2.21 -16.32 27.33
N ALA A 203 1.99 -16.99 26.21
CA ALA A 203 2.20 -16.42 24.89
C ALA A 203 1.21 -15.28 24.59
N ALA A 204 -0.03 -15.42 25.04
CA ALA A 204 -1.05 -14.39 24.85
C ALA A 204 -0.76 -13.12 25.67
N GLU A 205 -0.28 -13.27 26.91
CA GLU A 205 0.11 -12.15 27.78
C GLU A 205 1.24 -11.30 27.16
N ILE A 206 2.23 -11.93 26.54
CA ILE A 206 3.29 -11.21 25.82
C ILE A 206 2.72 -10.47 24.61
N ALA A 207 1.87 -11.10 23.81
CA ALA A 207 1.27 -10.47 22.65
C ALA A 207 0.45 -9.24 23.06
N GLU A 208 -0.29 -9.31 24.16
CA GLU A 208 -1.06 -8.18 24.71
C GLU A 208 -0.14 -7.03 25.16
N SER A 209 1.02 -7.34 25.78
CA SER A 209 1.99 -6.32 26.20
C SER A 209 2.59 -5.52 25.02
N TYR A 210 2.61 -6.10 23.83
CA TYR A 210 3.09 -5.47 22.58
C TYR A 210 1.99 -4.92 21.69
N ASP A 211 0.72 -4.98 22.12
CA ASP A 211 -0.45 -4.56 21.34
C ASP A 211 -0.51 -5.21 19.94
N VAL A 212 -0.24 -6.52 19.90
CA VAL A 212 -0.32 -7.33 18.68
C VAL A 212 -1.37 -8.42 18.80
N ASP A 213 -2.07 -8.70 17.70
CA ASP A 213 -3.02 -9.81 17.68
C ASP A 213 -2.28 -11.15 17.59
N ILE A 214 -2.70 -12.11 18.41
CA ILE A 214 -2.18 -13.48 18.39
C ILE A 214 -3.32 -14.48 18.13
N LYS A 215 -3.03 -15.51 17.33
CA LYS A 215 -3.88 -16.67 17.16
C LYS A 215 -3.07 -17.93 17.40
N ILE A 216 -3.51 -18.74 18.34
CA ILE A 216 -2.89 -20.02 18.67
C ILE A 216 -3.90 -21.13 18.42
N TYR A 217 -3.52 -22.12 17.63
CA TYR A 217 -4.39 -23.25 17.32
C TYR A 217 -3.59 -24.53 17.08
N THR A 218 -4.22 -25.66 17.30
CA THR A 218 -3.64 -26.99 17.02
C THR A 218 -3.78 -27.31 15.53
N ILE A 219 -2.70 -27.80 14.92
CA ILE A 219 -2.70 -28.36 13.56
C ILE A 219 -2.61 -29.88 13.55
N GLY A 220 -2.83 -30.50 14.72
CA GLY A 220 -2.74 -31.92 15.00
C GLY A 220 -1.69 -32.17 16.08
N ALA A 221 -2.17 -32.63 17.27
CA ALA A 221 -1.30 -32.89 18.42
C ALA A 221 -0.09 -33.77 18.03
N PRO A 222 1.10 -33.42 18.46
CA PRO A 222 1.48 -32.44 19.46
C PRO A 222 1.82 -31.03 18.87
N ARG A 223 1.40 -30.71 17.65
CA ARG A 223 1.78 -29.50 16.94
C ARG A 223 0.76 -28.39 17.13
N TYR A 224 1.26 -27.21 17.49
CA TYR A 224 0.49 -25.97 17.64
C TYR A 224 1.08 -24.90 16.73
N ARG A 225 0.24 -24.10 16.14
CA ARG A 225 0.64 -22.96 15.33
C ARG A 225 0.34 -21.66 16.03
N ILE A 226 1.32 -20.78 16.04
CA ILE A 226 1.24 -19.44 16.59
C ILE A 226 1.31 -18.48 15.42
N ASP A 227 0.27 -17.68 15.22
CA ASP A 227 0.19 -16.63 14.22
C ASP A 227 0.19 -15.28 14.97
N VAL A 228 1.19 -14.45 14.75
CA VAL A 228 1.27 -13.06 15.25
C VAL A 228 0.93 -12.13 14.11
N ILE A 229 -0.04 -11.25 14.31
CA ILE A 229 -0.66 -10.42 13.26
C ILE A 229 -0.50 -8.95 13.63
N GLY A 230 -0.01 -8.16 12.71
CA GLY A 230 0.17 -6.72 12.87
C GLY A 230 0.60 -6.05 11.57
N THR A 231 1.21 -4.88 11.64
CA THR A 231 1.50 -4.06 10.45
C THR A 231 2.96 -4.12 10.00
N ASP A 232 3.90 -4.34 10.92
CA ASP A 232 5.34 -4.38 10.62
C ASP A 232 5.91 -5.80 10.74
N PRO A 233 6.31 -6.45 9.63
CA PRO A 233 6.86 -7.80 9.64
C PRO A 233 8.11 -7.97 10.51
N LYS A 234 8.97 -6.95 10.58
CA LYS A 234 10.21 -7.01 11.38
C LYS A 234 9.90 -6.97 12.87
N PHE A 235 9.01 -6.08 13.27
CA PHE A 235 8.52 -6.00 14.63
C PHE A 235 7.83 -7.29 15.07
N LEU A 236 6.93 -7.83 14.24
CA LEU A 236 6.24 -9.10 14.51
C LEU A 236 7.20 -10.28 14.65
N SER A 237 8.27 -10.33 13.85
CA SER A 237 9.29 -11.38 13.97
C SER A 237 10.04 -11.30 15.29
N LYS A 238 10.32 -10.07 15.78
CA LYS A 238 10.93 -9.86 17.09
C LYS A 238 10.01 -10.32 18.22
N VAL A 239 8.74 -9.89 18.19
CA VAL A 239 7.73 -10.29 19.17
C VAL A 239 7.54 -11.82 19.18
N LEU A 240 7.46 -12.45 18.00
CA LEU A 240 7.35 -13.91 17.90
C LEU A 240 8.56 -14.61 18.53
N THR A 241 9.78 -14.10 18.34
CA THR A 241 10.98 -14.67 18.98
C THR A 241 10.91 -14.58 20.49
N GLU A 242 10.41 -13.48 21.02
CA GLU A 242 10.24 -13.28 22.46
C GLU A 242 9.13 -14.20 23.03
N ILE A 243 8.02 -14.35 22.33
CA ILE A 243 6.96 -15.32 22.67
C ILE A 243 7.54 -16.73 22.73
N LEU A 244 8.32 -17.15 21.74
CA LEU A 244 8.94 -18.48 21.72
C LEU A 244 9.93 -18.69 22.87
N SER A 245 10.67 -17.65 23.26
CA SER A 245 11.59 -17.69 24.40
C SER A 245 10.83 -17.89 25.70
N ASN A 246 9.76 -17.14 25.90
CA ASN A 246 8.91 -17.26 27.10
C ASN A 246 8.21 -18.63 27.16
N ILE A 247 7.63 -19.09 26.05
CA ILE A 247 7.04 -20.44 25.97
C ILE A 247 8.05 -21.51 26.42
N ARG A 248 9.32 -21.37 26.00
CA ARG A 248 10.38 -22.32 26.40
C ARG A 248 10.64 -22.28 27.91
N GLU A 249 10.63 -21.13 28.54
CA GLU A 249 10.83 -20.97 29.99
C GLU A 249 9.65 -21.55 30.77
N VAL A 250 8.42 -21.15 30.45
CA VAL A 250 7.21 -21.65 31.12
C VAL A 250 7.03 -23.14 30.89
N SER A 251 7.42 -23.66 29.71
CA SER A 251 7.37 -25.11 29.44
C SER A 251 8.26 -25.91 30.39
N LYS A 252 9.44 -25.37 30.77
CA LYS A 252 10.32 -26.03 31.76
C LYS A 252 9.68 -26.03 33.13
N GLU A 253 9.08 -24.92 33.57
CA GLU A 253 8.40 -24.79 34.85
C GLU A 253 7.20 -25.74 34.98
N GLU A 254 6.42 -25.92 33.93
CA GLU A 254 5.24 -26.74 33.84
C GLU A 254 5.55 -28.22 33.48
N ASN A 255 6.83 -28.63 33.33
CA ASN A 255 7.25 -29.93 32.85
C ASN A 255 6.58 -30.36 31.53
N VAL A 256 6.56 -29.47 30.57
CA VAL A 256 6.08 -29.66 29.20
C VAL A 256 7.28 -29.70 28.24
N GLU A 257 7.36 -30.74 27.42
CA GLU A 257 8.38 -30.80 26.36
C GLU A 257 8.06 -29.82 25.28
N PHE A 258 8.99 -28.89 25.01
CA PHE A 258 8.90 -27.87 23.98
C PHE A 258 9.86 -28.12 22.83
N GLY A 259 9.39 -27.99 21.60
CA GLY A 259 10.20 -27.98 20.38
C GLY A 259 9.66 -27.03 19.34
N VAL A 260 10.55 -26.52 18.49
CA VAL A 260 10.17 -25.78 17.28
C VAL A 260 10.20 -26.76 16.12
N ALA A 261 9.09 -26.88 15.40
CA ALA A 261 9.00 -27.80 14.28
C ALA A 261 9.87 -27.23 13.11
N LYS A 262 10.82 -28.02 12.64
CA LYS A 262 11.55 -27.67 11.40
C LYS A 262 10.55 -27.63 10.23
N LYS A 263 10.65 -26.58 9.40
CA LYS A 263 9.88 -26.46 8.15
C LYS A 263 10.19 -27.59 7.19
#